data_50d1c7e0beec0e2f3f28ef43b5ca4843
#
_entry.id   50d1c7e0beec0e2f3f28ef43b5ca4843
#
_cell.length_a   1.000
_cell.length_b   1.000
_cell.length_c   1.000
_cell.angle_alpha   90.00
_cell.angle_beta   90.00
_cell.angle_gamma   90.00
#
_symmetry.space_group_name_H-M   'P 1'
#
loop_
_entity.id
_entity.type
_entity.pdbx_description
1 polymer ?
#
loop_
_entity_poly.entity_id
_entity_poly.type
_entity_poly.pdbx_seq_one_letter_code
_entity_poly.pdbx_strand_id
1 'polypeptide(L)'
;MINIDELRSYSNIKIIGHRHADFDSMVSGYLLENIFLNLGIKAQFVLQDNEEDIFFKEKFIGRKRTWRKRSDDVLFLVDHTAEYDLPVVGCFDHHPEIAHIEKNYINEPKTSCAKVIYDWAQSIGYTVPNGYEVLTVYACYMDSLSFKSTKARPEDLEWCKEMMRKHNMDENEVVNFGYGLTPKTENFAQYIKTGVKTYPLGDKVIKSSYIVVDKDEEDENQIVATLSSEITKKTVAWCFIMSNVIAETTKILLVTQDYYLVQTVDKLLSRGKNIIPAVMTFLSAKNDGTITKMLIEKQLEIATMESCTSGLIASNITDYEGASAILKGSCITYSNETKILAGVRRGVIEEYGVYSPETASEMALTTKMKFMADIGIGITGSFGNIDPKNPDSVAGVIFYGINYSQEENPIKLVYTTPNMSRKDMKQKTVDIVLATLNAMLAQ
;
A
#
# COMPACT_ATOMS: atom_id res chain seq x y z
N MET A 1 7.48 27.15 7.82
CA MET A 1 8.58 27.47 8.75
C MET A 1 8.06 27.41 10.17
N ILE A 2 8.78 26.79 11.11
CA ILE A 2 8.38 26.66 12.52
C ILE A 2 8.60 27.97 13.27
N ASN A 3 7.54 28.53 13.85
CA ASN A 3 7.60 29.76 14.64
C ASN A 3 7.77 29.42 16.13
N ILE A 4 9.03 29.42 16.59
CA ILE A 4 9.39 29.03 17.95
C ILE A 4 8.77 29.99 19.01
N ASP A 5 8.68 31.29 18.71
CA ASP A 5 8.13 32.25 19.66
C ASP A 5 6.63 32.12 19.82
N GLU A 6 5.92 31.80 18.74
CA GLU A 6 4.49 31.42 18.80
C GLU A 6 4.30 30.17 19.65
N LEU A 7 5.11 29.13 19.42
CA LEU A 7 5.00 27.86 20.17
C LEU A 7 5.30 28.05 21.67
N ARG A 8 6.20 28.94 22.05
CA ARG A 8 6.45 29.29 23.46
C ARG A 8 5.24 29.90 24.17
N SER A 9 4.32 30.52 23.42
CA SER A 9 3.11 31.12 23.99
C SER A 9 2.11 30.11 24.51
N TYR A 10 2.16 28.85 24.05
CA TYR A 10 1.27 27.78 24.50
C TYR A 10 1.77 27.16 25.81
N SER A 11 0.83 26.92 26.75
CA SER A 11 1.15 26.38 28.06
C SER A 11 1.18 24.84 28.13
N ASN A 12 0.58 24.15 27.15
CA ASN A 12 0.38 22.70 27.21
C ASN A 12 0.27 22.08 25.81
N ILE A 13 1.39 22.01 25.08
CA ILE A 13 1.43 21.32 23.80
C ILE A 13 1.52 19.80 24.02
N LYS A 14 0.62 19.05 23.40
CA LYS A 14 0.72 17.58 23.28
C LYS A 14 1.28 17.23 21.92
N ILE A 15 2.47 16.65 21.90
CA ILE A 15 3.03 16.04 20.70
C ILE A 15 2.40 14.67 20.57
N ILE A 16 1.76 14.37 19.44
CA ILE A 16 1.11 13.09 19.19
C ILE A 16 1.52 12.53 17.83
N GLY A 17 1.80 11.23 17.80
CA GLY A 17 1.93 10.45 16.58
C GLY A 17 0.58 9.88 16.13
N HIS A 18 0.56 9.09 15.07
CA HIS A 18 -0.64 8.37 14.68
C HIS A 18 -1.07 7.32 15.73
N ARG A 19 -2.32 6.83 15.66
CA ARG A 19 -2.75 5.67 16.48
C ARG A 19 -1.90 4.46 16.17
N HIS A 20 -1.62 3.62 17.19
CA HIS A 20 -0.70 2.49 17.07
C HIS A 20 0.68 2.98 16.58
N ALA A 21 1.23 3.95 17.32
CA ALA A 21 2.50 4.60 16.98
C ALA A 21 3.59 3.56 16.74
N ASP A 22 4.14 3.52 15.54
CA ASP A 22 5.28 2.69 15.17
C ASP A 22 6.60 3.31 15.64
N PHE A 23 7.71 2.66 15.29
CA PHE A 23 9.03 3.06 15.77
C PHE A 23 9.38 4.51 15.35
N ASP A 24 9.13 4.89 14.09
CA ASP A 24 9.43 6.23 13.59
C ASP A 24 8.59 7.29 14.32
N SER A 25 7.29 7.05 14.46
CA SER A 25 6.37 7.93 15.16
C SER A 25 6.79 8.16 16.62
N MET A 26 7.26 7.10 17.31
CA MET A 26 7.74 7.21 18.69
C MET A 26 9.07 7.95 18.80
N VAL A 27 10.04 7.65 17.93
CA VAL A 27 11.32 8.38 17.90
C VAL A 27 11.09 9.86 17.60
N SER A 28 10.28 10.16 16.59
CA SER A 28 9.89 11.51 16.20
C SER A 28 9.29 12.30 17.36
N GLY A 29 8.36 11.68 18.10
CA GLY A 29 7.71 12.31 19.24
C GLY A 29 8.66 12.65 20.38
N TYR A 30 9.52 11.70 20.81
CA TYR A 30 10.48 11.92 21.87
C TYR A 30 11.62 12.87 21.47
N LEU A 31 12.09 12.80 20.22
CA LEU A 31 13.09 13.73 19.70
C LEU A 31 12.55 15.17 19.71
N LEU A 32 11.33 15.37 19.21
CA LEU A 32 10.71 16.70 19.19
C LEU A 32 10.43 17.22 20.60
N GLU A 33 9.96 16.38 21.53
CA GLU A 33 9.80 16.75 22.93
C GLU A 33 11.13 17.26 23.52
N ASN A 34 12.22 16.53 23.28
CA ASN A 34 13.54 16.94 23.75
C ASN A 34 13.96 18.30 23.20
N ILE A 35 13.80 18.52 21.88
CA ILE A 35 14.15 19.80 21.25
C ILE A 35 13.27 20.92 21.78
N PHE A 36 11.96 20.75 21.86
CA PHE A 36 11.04 21.78 22.34
C PHE A 36 11.31 22.20 23.77
N LEU A 37 11.55 21.26 24.67
CA LEU A 37 11.91 21.56 26.07
C LEU A 37 13.19 22.38 26.16
N ASN A 38 14.21 22.05 25.39
CA ASN A 38 15.47 22.81 25.35
C ASN A 38 15.32 24.21 24.72
N LEU A 39 14.34 24.40 23.82
CA LEU A 39 13.98 25.70 23.25
C LEU A 39 13.03 26.50 24.16
N GLY A 40 12.67 26.00 25.35
CA GLY A 40 11.75 26.65 26.27
C GLY A 40 10.28 26.54 25.91
N ILE A 41 9.94 25.61 25.01
CA ILE A 41 8.54 25.29 24.63
C ILE A 41 8.01 24.20 25.56
N LYS A 42 6.86 24.44 26.20
CA LYS A 42 6.23 23.48 27.10
C LYS A 42 5.45 22.42 26.32
N ALA A 43 6.10 21.33 25.99
CA ALA A 43 5.54 20.25 25.20
C ALA A 43 5.78 18.89 25.86
N GLN A 44 4.91 17.93 25.54
CA GLN A 44 5.01 16.56 26.05
C GLN A 44 4.54 15.58 24.98
N PHE A 45 5.37 14.60 24.62
CA PHE A 45 4.96 13.49 23.78
C PHE A 45 4.05 12.52 24.54
N VAL A 46 2.92 12.17 23.93
CA VAL A 46 1.93 11.24 24.48
C VAL A 46 1.35 10.33 23.41
N LEU A 47 1.10 9.07 23.77
CA LEU A 47 0.51 8.07 22.87
C LEU A 47 -1.01 8.21 22.85
N GLN A 48 -1.63 8.05 21.69
CA GLN A 48 -3.08 8.07 21.51
C GLN A 48 -3.77 6.82 22.08
N ASP A 49 -3.05 5.71 22.21
CA ASP A 49 -3.51 4.44 22.79
C ASP A 49 -2.43 3.79 23.66
N ASN A 50 -2.74 2.59 24.16
CA ASN A 50 -1.82 1.84 25.05
C ASN A 50 -0.99 0.79 24.29
N GLU A 51 -1.09 0.73 22.96
CA GLU A 51 -0.30 -0.23 22.21
C GLU A 51 1.17 0.14 22.23
N GLU A 52 1.99 -0.89 22.38
CA GLU A 52 3.43 -0.73 22.50
C GLU A 52 4.12 -1.24 21.24
N ASP A 53 4.92 -0.39 20.61
CA ASP A 53 5.87 -0.84 19.62
C ASP A 53 6.96 -1.68 20.28
N ILE A 54 7.06 -2.96 19.89
CA ILE A 54 8.00 -3.91 20.49
C ILE A 54 9.45 -3.58 20.15
N PHE A 55 9.71 -3.06 18.97
CA PHE A 55 11.05 -2.69 18.51
C PHE A 55 11.55 -1.45 19.23
N PHE A 56 10.66 -0.52 19.56
CA PHE A 56 11.02 0.67 20.32
C PHE A 56 11.46 0.33 21.75
N LYS A 57 10.82 -0.66 22.39
CA LYS A 57 11.22 -1.14 23.73
C LYS A 57 12.65 -1.65 23.79
N GLU A 58 13.15 -2.24 22.72
CA GLU A 58 14.51 -2.80 22.67
C GLU A 58 15.58 -1.71 22.67
N LYS A 59 15.29 -0.53 22.14
CA LYS A 59 16.27 0.54 21.90
C LYS A 59 16.11 1.76 22.82
N PHE A 60 14.96 1.92 23.45
CA PHE A 60 14.65 3.10 24.25
C PHE A 60 14.17 2.78 25.66
N ILE A 61 14.86 3.38 26.67
CA ILE A 61 14.48 3.29 28.08
C ILE A 61 13.83 4.61 28.50
N GLY A 62 12.52 4.74 28.31
CA GLY A 62 11.75 5.92 28.68
C GLY A 62 10.38 5.59 29.23
N ARG A 63 9.75 6.57 29.89
CA ARG A 63 8.38 6.41 30.36
C ARG A 63 7.42 6.68 29.21
N LYS A 64 6.61 5.67 28.85
CA LYS A 64 5.44 5.86 27.98
C LYS A 64 4.36 6.62 28.72
N ARG A 65 3.69 7.52 28.01
CA ARG A 65 2.62 8.35 28.55
C ARG A 65 1.43 8.27 27.61
N THR A 66 0.35 7.66 28.04
CA THR A 66 -0.91 7.64 27.29
C THR A 66 -1.61 8.98 27.39
N TRP A 67 -2.12 9.48 26.28
CA TRP A 67 -2.84 10.74 26.24
C TRP A 67 -4.16 10.65 27.00
N ARG A 68 -4.30 11.56 27.97
CA ARG A 68 -5.56 11.83 28.64
C ARG A 68 -6.05 13.18 28.14
N LYS A 69 -6.87 13.15 27.07
CA LYS A 69 -7.39 14.34 26.40
C LYS A 69 -8.06 15.31 27.36
N ARG A 70 -7.70 16.60 27.25
CA ARG A 70 -8.32 17.71 27.96
C ARG A 70 -8.80 18.76 26.93
N SER A 71 -9.79 19.56 27.30
CA SER A 71 -10.33 20.60 26.43
C SER A 71 -9.38 21.76 26.15
N ASP A 72 -8.35 21.94 26.98
CA ASP A 72 -7.31 22.96 26.86
C ASP A 72 -6.00 22.44 26.23
N ASP A 73 -5.95 21.17 25.83
CA ASP A 73 -4.81 20.63 25.09
C ASP A 73 -4.68 21.28 23.71
N VAL A 74 -3.44 21.54 23.31
CA VAL A 74 -3.07 22.00 21.97
C VAL A 74 -2.16 20.96 21.35
N LEU A 75 -2.40 20.59 20.10
CA LEU A 75 -1.74 19.45 19.46
C LEU A 75 -0.61 19.89 18.52
N PHE A 76 0.51 19.17 18.57
CA PHE A 76 1.54 19.18 17.55
C PHE A 76 1.69 17.76 17.01
N LEU A 77 1.54 17.58 15.70
CA LEU A 77 1.53 16.25 15.10
C LEU A 77 2.94 15.83 14.66
N VAL A 78 3.22 14.54 14.72
CA VAL A 78 4.42 13.93 14.13
C VAL A 78 4.04 12.67 13.38
N ASP A 79 4.65 12.47 12.21
CA ASP A 79 4.52 11.27 11.39
C ASP A 79 3.11 10.98 10.86
N HIS A 80 2.27 12.00 10.83
CA HIS A 80 0.94 11.95 10.20
C HIS A 80 0.30 13.33 10.13
N THR A 81 -0.63 13.51 9.19
CA THR A 81 -1.60 14.59 9.20
C THR A 81 -3.00 14.03 9.41
N ALA A 82 -3.80 14.65 10.29
CA ALA A 82 -5.19 14.26 10.55
C ALA A 82 -5.98 15.46 11.08
N GLU A 83 -7.31 15.42 10.92
CA GLU A 83 -8.22 16.37 11.57
C GLU A 83 -8.48 15.95 13.03
N TYR A 84 -8.47 16.95 13.91
CA TYR A 84 -8.78 16.79 15.32
C TYR A 84 -9.80 17.85 15.76
N ASP A 85 -10.58 17.52 16.77
CA ASP A 85 -11.50 18.43 17.48
C ASP A 85 -10.80 19.36 18.49
N LEU A 86 -9.47 19.41 18.46
CA LEU A 86 -8.60 20.29 19.25
C LEU A 86 -7.69 21.08 18.33
N PRO A 87 -7.21 22.26 18.74
CA PRO A 87 -6.31 23.08 17.93
C PRO A 87 -5.02 22.32 17.58
N VAL A 88 -4.72 22.17 16.30
CA VAL A 88 -3.45 21.70 15.80
C VAL A 88 -2.57 22.90 15.47
N VAL A 89 -1.44 23.03 16.14
CA VAL A 89 -0.55 24.19 16.02
C VAL A 89 0.71 23.91 15.20
N GLY A 90 0.87 22.70 14.72
CA GLY A 90 1.98 22.35 13.83
C GLY A 90 2.10 20.86 13.56
N CYS A 91 2.96 20.51 12.61
CA CYS A 91 3.22 19.13 12.23
C CYS A 91 4.59 18.97 11.57
N PHE A 92 5.23 17.83 11.86
CA PHE A 92 6.32 17.25 11.07
C PHE A 92 5.84 15.95 10.45
N ASP A 93 6.00 15.80 9.14
CA ASP A 93 5.60 14.58 8.44
C ASP A 93 6.51 14.31 7.23
N HIS A 94 6.43 13.10 6.68
CA HIS A 94 7.06 12.68 5.45
C HIS A 94 6.11 11.88 4.55
N HIS A 95 4.84 11.76 4.94
CA HIS A 95 3.77 11.10 4.19
C HIS A 95 3.03 12.08 3.28
N PRO A 96 2.26 11.59 2.27
CA PRO A 96 1.29 12.42 1.56
C PRO A 96 0.32 13.10 2.54
N GLU A 97 0.06 14.39 2.33
CA GLU A 97 -0.83 15.17 3.18
C GLU A 97 -2.27 14.63 3.11
N ILE A 98 -2.85 14.31 4.27
CA ILE A 98 -4.25 13.86 4.41
C ILE A 98 -5.14 14.99 4.92
N ALA A 99 -4.63 15.84 5.82
CA ALA A 99 -5.32 16.99 6.36
C ALA A 99 -4.42 18.22 6.28
N HIS A 100 -5.00 19.37 5.89
CA HIS A 100 -4.25 20.61 5.75
C HIS A 100 -3.87 21.19 7.12
N ILE A 101 -2.59 21.50 7.30
CA ILE A 101 -2.04 22.14 8.50
C ILE A 101 -1.57 23.55 8.14
N GLU A 102 -2.25 24.58 8.65
CA GLU A 102 -2.02 25.97 8.25
C GLU A 102 -0.67 26.53 8.70
N LYS A 103 -0.16 26.10 9.87
CA LYS A 103 1.01 26.72 10.52
C LYS A 103 2.00 25.68 11.02
N ASN A 104 3.26 26.16 11.17
CA ASN A 104 4.33 25.34 11.76
C ASN A 104 4.43 23.95 11.13
N TYR A 105 4.25 23.87 9.79
CA TYR A 105 4.21 22.64 9.04
C TYR A 105 5.49 22.44 8.23
N ILE A 106 6.11 21.28 8.40
CA ILE A 106 7.22 20.78 7.59
C ILE A 106 6.87 19.35 7.17
N ASN A 107 6.72 19.17 5.87
CA ASN A 107 6.54 17.86 5.25
C ASN A 107 7.58 17.74 4.13
N GLU A 108 8.53 16.85 4.32
CA GLU A 108 9.63 16.62 3.38
C GLU A 108 9.70 15.14 3.01
N PRO A 109 10.02 14.80 1.75
CA PRO A 109 10.10 13.43 1.28
C PRO A 109 11.39 12.75 1.77
N LYS A 110 11.56 12.65 3.09
CA LYS A 110 12.63 11.93 3.75
C LYS A 110 12.28 10.47 3.99
N THR A 111 13.26 9.68 4.38
CA THR A 111 13.08 8.26 4.67
C THR A 111 12.24 8.03 5.92
N SER A 112 12.32 8.93 6.93
CA SER A 112 11.53 8.88 8.16
C SER A 112 11.18 10.28 8.66
N CYS A 113 10.13 10.41 9.45
CA CYS A 113 9.76 11.67 10.10
C CYS A 113 10.82 12.11 11.12
N ALA A 114 11.45 11.17 11.84
CA ALA A 114 12.56 11.46 12.74
C ALA A 114 13.72 12.16 12.00
N LYS A 115 13.98 11.79 10.75
CA LYS A 115 14.99 12.45 9.90
C LYS A 115 14.58 13.88 9.51
N VAL A 116 13.30 14.12 9.22
CA VAL A 116 12.77 15.48 8.97
C VAL A 116 13.03 16.38 10.19
N ILE A 117 12.71 15.87 11.39
CA ILE A 117 12.90 16.62 12.65
C ILE A 117 14.40 16.85 12.92
N TYR A 118 15.25 15.86 12.67
CA TYR A 118 16.70 15.98 12.79
C TYR A 118 17.25 17.11 11.89
N ASP A 119 16.89 17.10 10.62
CA ASP A 119 17.36 18.11 9.64
C ASP A 119 16.88 19.52 10.02
N TRP A 120 15.63 19.64 10.45
CA TRP A 120 15.12 20.90 10.99
C TRP A 120 15.91 21.37 12.22
N ALA A 121 16.20 20.47 13.16
CA ALA A 121 16.99 20.81 14.36
C ALA A 121 18.38 21.35 13.97
N GLN A 122 19.05 20.70 13.01
CA GLN A 122 20.34 21.19 12.49
C GLN A 122 20.21 22.58 11.83
N SER A 123 19.13 22.82 11.08
CA SER A 123 18.90 24.09 10.39
C SER A 123 18.74 25.28 11.33
N ILE A 124 18.30 25.06 12.56
CA ILE A 124 18.19 26.07 13.62
C ILE A 124 19.39 26.11 14.57
N GLY A 125 20.46 25.35 14.28
CA GLY A 125 21.67 25.28 15.09
C GLY A 125 21.52 24.46 16.40
N TYR A 126 20.51 23.61 16.51
CA TYR A 126 20.33 22.75 17.69
C TYR A 126 21.18 21.48 17.55
N THR A 127 21.96 21.17 18.59
CA THR A 127 22.76 19.94 18.64
C THR A 127 21.89 18.81 19.19
N VAL A 128 21.56 17.86 18.33
CA VAL A 128 20.78 16.67 18.72
C VAL A 128 21.64 15.76 19.61
N PRO A 129 21.13 15.30 20.76
CA PRO A 129 21.88 14.38 21.62
C PRO A 129 22.15 13.02 20.95
N ASN A 130 23.35 12.46 21.19
CA ASN A 130 23.84 11.22 20.54
C ASN A 130 22.82 10.07 20.57
N GLY A 131 22.09 9.88 21.67
CA GLY A 131 21.07 8.82 21.76
C GLY A 131 19.93 8.99 20.75
N TYR A 132 19.54 10.21 20.44
CA TYR A 132 18.51 10.48 19.42
C TYR A 132 19.06 10.37 17.99
N GLU A 133 20.35 10.67 17.77
CA GLU A 133 20.98 10.39 16.47
C GLU A 133 20.95 8.88 16.17
N VAL A 134 21.32 8.05 17.15
CA VAL A 134 21.26 6.58 17.05
C VAL A 134 19.82 6.10 16.80
N LEU A 135 18.84 6.60 17.55
CA LEU A 135 17.43 6.24 17.33
C LEU A 135 16.92 6.66 15.95
N THR A 136 17.35 7.83 15.44
CA THR A 136 16.98 8.29 14.10
C THR A 136 17.53 7.38 13.00
N VAL A 137 18.74 6.84 13.17
CA VAL A 137 19.29 5.82 12.26
C VAL A 137 18.38 4.60 12.22
N TYR A 138 18.02 4.04 13.38
CA TYR A 138 17.10 2.90 13.44
C TYR A 138 15.72 3.22 12.85
N ALA A 139 15.19 4.43 13.05
CA ALA A 139 13.93 4.86 12.46
C ALA A 139 14.00 4.87 10.92
N CYS A 140 15.07 5.41 10.32
CA CYS A 140 15.28 5.39 8.88
C CYS A 140 15.35 3.95 8.33
N TYR A 141 16.10 3.07 8.99
CA TYR A 141 16.21 1.68 8.55
C TYR A 141 14.89 0.91 8.66
N MET A 142 14.15 1.08 9.77
CA MET A 142 12.86 0.39 9.93
C MET A 142 11.80 0.89 8.96
N ASP A 143 11.65 2.21 8.82
CA ASP A 143 10.59 2.74 7.97
C ASP A 143 10.84 2.53 6.47
N SER A 144 12.08 2.24 6.10
CA SER A 144 12.48 1.92 4.72
C SER A 144 12.75 0.43 4.45
N LEU A 145 12.55 -0.45 5.42
CA LEU A 145 12.95 -1.86 5.35
C LEU A 145 14.42 -2.00 4.95
N SER A 146 15.28 -1.37 5.74
CA SER A 146 16.73 -1.32 5.48
C SER A 146 17.10 -0.73 4.11
N PHE A 147 16.41 0.36 3.74
CA PHE A 147 16.56 1.08 2.46
C PHE A 147 16.20 0.26 1.21
N LYS A 148 15.41 -0.81 1.36
CA LYS A 148 14.91 -1.62 0.23
C LYS A 148 13.55 -1.17 -0.29
N SER A 149 12.76 -0.43 0.50
CA SER A 149 11.43 0.03 0.10
C SER A 149 11.44 1.33 -0.69
N THR A 150 10.29 1.67 -1.29
CA THR A 150 10.09 2.94 -2.05
C THR A 150 10.18 4.21 -1.20
N LYS A 151 10.24 4.09 0.13
CA LYS A 151 10.49 5.22 1.04
C LYS A 151 11.96 5.62 1.10
N ALA A 152 12.88 4.74 0.73
CA ALA A 152 14.32 4.96 0.78
C ALA A 152 14.77 6.22 0.02
N ARG A 153 15.67 7.01 0.63
CA ARG A 153 16.32 8.15 0.02
C ARG A 153 17.84 7.96 0.10
N PRO A 154 18.57 8.06 -1.03
CA PRO A 154 20.02 7.84 -1.04
C PRO A 154 20.79 8.79 -0.11
N GLU A 155 20.37 10.04 -0.02
CA GLU A 155 20.98 11.04 0.87
C GLU A 155 20.81 10.69 2.35
N ASP A 156 19.67 10.13 2.75
CA ASP A 156 19.42 9.68 4.12
C ASP A 156 20.23 8.42 4.45
N LEU A 157 20.45 7.53 3.48
CA LEU A 157 21.33 6.37 3.64
C LEU A 157 22.78 6.79 3.92
N GLU A 158 23.31 7.76 3.16
CA GLU A 158 24.67 8.24 3.39
C GLU A 158 24.79 8.92 4.76
N TRP A 159 23.80 9.70 5.17
CA TRP A 159 23.76 10.26 6.53
C TRP A 159 23.71 9.14 7.59
N CYS A 160 22.90 8.11 7.42
CA CYS A 160 22.85 6.96 8.35
C CYS A 160 24.21 6.28 8.47
N LYS A 161 24.92 6.05 7.36
CA LYS A 161 26.27 5.46 7.37
C LYS A 161 27.28 6.34 8.11
N GLU A 162 27.18 7.66 7.98
CA GLU A 162 28.01 8.58 8.74
C GLU A 162 27.74 8.48 10.25
N MET A 163 26.47 8.46 10.64
CA MET A 163 26.07 8.33 12.05
C MET A 163 26.46 6.98 12.64
N MET A 164 26.31 5.89 11.89
CA MET A 164 26.78 4.56 12.31
C MET A 164 28.28 4.55 12.58
N ARG A 165 29.09 5.16 11.73
CA ARG A 165 30.54 5.32 11.97
C ARG A 165 30.83 6.18 13.19
N LYS A 166 30.13 7.31 13.35
CA LYS A 166 30.27 8.22 14.50
C LYS A 166 29.99 7.53 15.82
N HIS A 167 28.99 6.65 15.87
CA HIS A 167 28.53 5.99 17.08
C HIS A 167 29.00 4.54 17.23
N ASN A 168 29.90 4.06 16.36
CA ASN A 168 30.42 2.69 16.34
C ASN A 168 29.29 1.63 16.34
N MET A 169 28.23 1.87 15.54
CA MET A 169 27.13 0.93 15.41
C MET A 169 27.50 -0.23 14.47
N ASP A 170 27.09 -1.44 14.79
CA ASP A 170 27.24 -2.60 13.90
C ASP A 170 26.23 -2.51 12.75
N GLU A 171 26.73 -2.45 11.51
CA GLU A 171 25.88 -2.29 10.33
C GLU A 171 24.93 -3.48 10.15
N ASN A 172 25.38 -4.71 10.41
CA ASN A 172 24.54 -5.90 10.26
C ASN A 172 23.42 -5.90 11.30
N GLU A 173 23.70 -5.46 12.54
CA GLU A 173 22.68 -5.31 13.58
C GLU A 173 21.62 -4.30 13.14
N VAL A 174 22.05 -3.12 12.64
CA VAL A 174 21.13 -2.07 12.17
C VAL A 174 20.28 -2.55 10.98
N VAL A 175 20.89 -3.21 10.00
CA VAL A 175 20.20 -3.75 8.83
C VAL A 175 19.17 -4.80 9.25
N ASN A 176 19.57 -5.77 10.09
CA ASN A 176 18.66 -6.82 10.56
C ASN A 176 17.50 -6.25 11.40
N PHE A 177 17.78 -5.28 12.26
CA PHE A 177 16.76 -4.58 13.02
C PHE A 177 15.80 -3.82 12.09
N GLY A 178 16.34 -3.15 11.06
CA GLY A 178 15.59 -2.37 10.08
C GLY A 178 14.63 -3.21 9.22
N TYR A 179 14.83 -4.51 9.10
CA TYR A 179 13.84 -5.38 8.45
C TYR A 179 12.53 -5.44 9.23
N GLY A 180 12.58 -5.32 10.56
CA GLY A 180 11.39 -5.29 11.39
C GLY A 180 10.50 -6.52 11.20
N LEU A 181 11.10 -7.72 11.13
CA LEU A 181 10.35 -8.97 10.92
C LEU A 181 9.23 -9.10 11.93
N THR A 182 8.01 -9.30 11.45
CA THR A 182 6.84 -9.46 12.30
C THR A 182 6.93 -10.78 13.07
N PRO A 183 6.98 -10.77 14.42
CA PRO A 183 7.06 -11.99 15.20
C PRO A 183 5.82 -12.86 14.98
N LYS A 184 6.03 -14.14 14.61
CA LYS A 184 4.94 -15.11 14.57
C LYS A 184 4.40 -15.35 15.97
N THR A 185 3.07 -15.28 16.13
CA THR A 185 2.37 -15.58 17.38
C THR A 185 1.62 -16.89 17.24
N GLU A 186 1.33 -17.58 18.37
CA GLU A 186 0.49 -18.80 18.36
C GLU A 186 -0.91 -18.53 17.82
N ASN A 187 -1.41 -17.31 18.00
CA ASN A 187 -2.70 -16.89 17.46
C ASN A 187 -2.54 -16.32 16.05
N PHE A 188 -2.79 -17.14 15.04
CA PHE A 188 -2.70 -16.76 13.64
C PHE A 188 -3.51 -15.50 13.29
N ALA A 189 -4.73 -15.38 13.83
CA ALA A 189 -5.57 -14.20 13.58
C ALA A 189 -4.98 -12.91 14.15
N GLN A 190 -4.27 -12.99 15.27
CA GLN A 190 -3.54 -11.86 15.84
C GLN A 190 -2.33 -11.51 14.98
N TYR A 191 -1.59 -12.52 14.53
CA TYR A 191 -0.42 -12.34 13.67
C TYR A 191 -0.75 -11.62 12.37
N ILE A 192 -1.70 -12.09 11.60
CA ILE A 192 -2.06 -11.46 10.31
C ILE A 192 -2.78 -10.12 10.45
N LYS A 193 -3.27 -9.78 11.63
CA LYS A 193 -3.83 -8.47 11.96
C LYS A 193 -2.83 -7.51 12.58
N THR A 194 -1.54 -7.83 12.57
CA THR A 194 -0.49 -6.94 13.08
C THR A 194 -0.51 -5.61 12.33
N GLY A 195 -0.29 -4.51 13.06
CA GLY A 195 -0.20 -3.17 12.50
C GLY A 195 -1.47 -2.70 11.79
N VAL A 196 -2.66 -3.07 12.29
CA VAL A 196 -3.95 -2.68 11.69
C VAL A 196 -4.08 -1.16 11.67
N LYS A 197 -4.36 -0.62 10.48
CA LYS A 197 -4.77 0.78 10.29
C LYS A 197 -6.15 0.81 9.62
N THR A 198 -6.94 1.84 9.93
CA THR A 198 -8.28 2.03 9.38
C THR A 198 -8.29 3.31 8.54
N TYR A 199 -8.83 3.21 7.34
CA TYR A 199 -8.91 4.31 6.38
C TYR A 199 -10.37 4.60 6.01
N PRO A 200 -10.80 5.88 6.02
CA PRO A 200 -12.16 6.25 5.65
C PRO A 200 -12.39 6.09 4.15
N LEU A 201 -13.58 5.61 3.77
CA LEU A 201 -14.07 5.54 2.39
C LEU A 201 -15.53 6.00 2.38
N GLY A 202 -15.76 7.32 2.34
CA GLY A 202 -17.08 7.91 2.55
C GLY A 202 -17.60 7.59 3.96
N ASP A 203 -18.80 6.99 4.04
CA ASP A 203 -19.43 6.53 5.29
C ASP A 203 -18.91 5.16 5.77
N LYS A 204 -18.04 4.52 4.99
CA LYS A 204 -17.48 3.19 5.21
C LYS A 204 -15.99 3.29 5.56
N VAL A 205 -15.40 2.13 5.85
CA VAL A 205 -13.97 2.03 6.13
C VAL A 205 -13.31 0.85 5.43
N ILE A 206 -12.02 1.02 5.15
CA ILE A 206 -11.11 -0.04 4.76
C ILE A 206 -10.20 -0.30 5.95
N LYS A 207 -9.99 -1.56 6.31
CA LYS A 207 -8.93 -1.96 7.24
C LYS A 207 -7.72 -2.46 6.47
N SER A 208 -6.54 -2.22 6.99
CA SER A 208 -5.31 -2.78 6.44
C SER A 208 -4.42 -3.29 7.56
N SER A 209 -3.87 -4.49 7.38
CA SER A 209 -2.80 -5.04 8.20
C SER A 209 -1.54 -5.23 7.36
N TYR A 210 -0.40 -5.25 8.03
CA TYR A 210 0.90 -5.30 7.37
C TYR A 210 1.86 -6.16 8.18
N ILE A 211 2.44 -7.17 7.53
CA ILE A 211 3.49 -8.00 8.12
C ILE A 211 4.75 -7.97 7.25
N VAL A 212 5.88 -8.15 7.89
CA VAL A 212 7.19 -8.28 7.25
C VAL A 212 7.72 -9.68 7.54
N VAL A 213 8.11 -10.39 6.50
CA VAL A 213 8.57 -11.78 6.58
C VAL A 213 9.88 -11.96 5.81
N ASP A 214 10.59 -13.02 6.13
CA ASP A 214 11.77 -13.50 5.38
C ASP A 214 11.43 -14.65 4.43
N LYS A 215 10.23 -15.27 4.57
CA LYS A 215 9.72 -16.36 3.74
C LYS A 215 8.22 -16.25 3.53
N ASP A 216 7.75 -16.66 2.36
CA ASP A 216 6.33 -16.72 2.00
C ASP A 216 5.74 -18.09 2.38
N GLU A 217 5.50 -18.31 3.68
CA GLU A 217 4.96 -19.57 4.21
C GLU A 217 3.47 -19.47 4.62
N GLU A 218 2.84 -18.32 4.38
CA GLU A 218 1.49 -18.07 4.90
C GLU A 218 0.41 -18.63 3.95
N ASP A 219 -0.51 -19.42 4.50
CA ASP A 219 -1.63 -20.01 3.75
C ASP A 219 -2.66 -18.93 3.36
N GLU A 220 -2.77 -18.67 2.07
CA GLU A 220 -3.72 -17.72 1.47
C GLU A 220 -5.17 -17.98 1.91
N ASN A 221 -5.60 -19.25 1.93
CA ASN A 221 -6.97 -19.60 2.28
C ASN A 221 -7.25 -19.32 3.75
N GLN A 222 -6.27 -19.57 4.63
CA GLN A 222 -6.39 -19.29 6.06
C GLN A 222 -6.44 -17.78 6.33
N ILE A 223 -5.63 -16.99 5.61
CA ILE A 223 -5.66 -15.52 5.67
C ILE A 223 -7.05 -15.03 5.25
N VAL A 224 -7.52 -15.44 4.07
CA VAL A 224 -8.82 -15.01 3.54
C VAL A 224 -9.96 -15.40 4.46
N ALA A 225 -10.00 -16.63 4.96
CA ALA A 225 -11.05 -17.09 5.90
C ALA A 225 -11.08 -16.22 7.17
N THR A 226 -9.91 -15.90 7.73
CA THR A 226 -9.80 -15.06 8.92
C THR A 226 -10.28 -13.63 8.66
N LEU A 227 -9.86 -13.02 7.55
CA LEU A 227 -10.18 -11.63 7.24
C LEU A 227 -11.62 -11.45 6.75
N SER A 228 -12.19 -12.44 6.06
CA SER A 228 -13.59 -12.41 5.62
C SER A 228 -14.57 -12.28 6.79
N SER A 229 -14.23 -12.84 7.95
CA SER A 229 -15.06 -12.71 9.17
C SER A 229 -15.13 -11.27 9.71
N GLU A 230 -14.20 -10.40 9.31
CA GLU A 230 -14.12 -8.98 9.70
C GLU A 230 -14.86 -8.04 8.74
N ILE A 231 -15.29 -8.56 7.58
CA ILE A 231 -16.02 -7.75 6.59
C ILE A 231 -17.47 -7.56 7.06
N THR A 232 -17.89 -6.30 7.06
CA THR A 232 -19.22 -5.88 7.55
C THR A 232 -19.80 -4.82 6.62
N LYS A 233 -21.02 -4.36 6.88
CA LYS A 233 -21.60 -3.21 6.15
C LYS A 233 -20.76 -1.94 6.29
N LYS A 234 -20.01 -1.79 7.39
CA LYS A 234 -19.13 -0.64 7.65
C LYS A 234 -17.70 -0.89 7.15
N THR A 235 -17.13 -2.05 7.44
CA THR A 235 -15.81 -2.47 6.94
C THR A 235 -15.99 -3.18 5.61
N VAL A 236 -15.83 -2.48 4.49
CA VAL A 236 -16.15 -3.00 3.14
C VAL A 236 -15.02 -3.79 2.51
N ALA A 237 -13.80 -3.59 3.00
CA ALA A 237 -12.63 -4.32 2.53
C ALA A 237 -11.56 -4.42 3.62
N TRP A 238 -10.75 -5.48 3.53
CA TRP A 238 -9.51 -5.64 4.28
C TRP A 238 -8.34 -5.81 3.31
N CYS A 239 -7.37 -4.91 3.37
CA CYS A 239 -6.14 -4.98 2.59
C CYS A 239 -5.04 -5.56 3.47
N PHE A 240 -4.73 -6.85 3.30
CA PHE A 240 -3.58 -7.50 3.93
C PHE A 240 -2.36 -7.35 3.05
N ILE A 241 -1.24 -6.96 3.65
CA ILE A 241 0.01 -6.71 2.96
C ILE A 241 1.11 -7.54 3.63
N MET A 242 1.85 -8.29 2.84
CA MET A 242 2.99 -9.07 3.28
C MET A 242 4.22 -8.68 2.46
N SER A 243 5.23 -8.12 3.11
CA SER A 243 6.51 -7.79 2.47
C SER A 243 7.55 -8.84 2.82
N ASN A 244 8.05 -9.55 1.81
CA ASN A 244 9.17 -10.47 1.95
C ASN A 244 10.47 -9.69 1.68
N VAL A 245 11.26 -9.48 2.73
CA VAL A 245 12.49 -8.67 2.64
C VAL A 245 13.65 -9.39 1.98
N ILE A 246 13.61 -10.71 1.90
CA ILE A 246 14.65 -11.51 1.24
C ILE A 246 14.37 -11.62 -0.26
N ALA A 247 13.13 -11.96 -0.63
CA ALA A 247 12.71 -12.01 -2.03
C ALA A 247 12.49 -10.59 -2.63
N GLU A 248 12.44 -9.55 -1.80
CA GLU A 248 12.15 -8.16 -2.17
C GLU A 248 10.79 -8.01 -2.87
N THR A 249 9.81 -8.81 -2.44
CA THR A 249 8.46 -8.82 -3.00
C THR A 249 7.42 -8.25 -2.02
N THR A 250 6.31 -7.77 -2.56
CA THR A 250 5.12 -7.42 -1.78
C THR A 250 3.92 -8.19 -2.31
N LYS A 251 3.32 -9.01 -1.44
CA LYS A 251 2.06 -9.71 -1.70
C LYS A 251 0.90 -8.93 -1.07
N ILE A 252 -0.13 -8.65 -1.86
CA ILE A 252 -1.29 -7.85 -1.48
C ILE A 252 -2.53 -8.73 -1.63
N LEU A 253 -3.29 -8.89 -0.55
CA LEU A 253 -4.60 -9.53 -0.58
C LEU A 253 -5.67 -8.49 -0.24
N LEU A 254 -6.57 -8.21 -1.17
CA LEU A 254 -7.74 -7.36 -0.94
C LEU A 254 -8.97 -8.23 -0.79
N VAL A 255 -9.45 -8.40 0.44
CA VAL A 255 -10.61 -9.22 0.78
C VAL A 255 -11.83 -8.33 0.88
N THR A 256 -12.90 -8.69 0.18
CA THR A 256 -14.22 -8.04 0.22
C THR A 256 -15.31 -9.06 0.57
N GLN A 257 -16.57 -8.64 0.56
CA GLN A 257 -17.67 -9.55 0.82
C GLN A 257 -17.83 -10.64 -0.25
N ASP A 258 -17.64 -10.29 -1.53
CA ASP A 258 -17.98 -11.15 -2.66
C ASP A 258 -16.78 -11.83 -3.31
N TYR A 259 -15.59 -11.30 -3.11
CA TYR A 259 -14.37 -11.76 -3.76
C TYR A 259 -13.13 -11.31 -3.00
N TYR A 260 -12.00 -11.92 -3.33
CA TYR A 260 -10.70 -11.36 -2.98
C TYR A 260 -9.78 -11.30 -4.21
N LEU A 261 -8.83 -10.36 -4.14
CA LEU A 261 -7.76 -10.19 -5.12
C LEU A 261 -6.43 -10.54 -4.49
N VAL A 262 -5.55 -11.17 -5.27
CA VAL A 262 -4.15 -11.42 -4.88
C VAL A 262 -3.24 -10.88 -5.96
N GLN A 263 -2.30 -10.06 -5.56
CA GLN A 263 -1.24 -9.54 -6.41
C GLN A 263 0.11 -9.68 -5.70
N THR A 264 1.13 -10.15 -6.42
CA THR A 264 2.53 -10.11 -5.96
C THR A 264 3.30 -9.19 -6.89
N VAL A 265 4.10 -8.30 -6.31
CA VAL A 265 4.90 -7.31 -7.02
C VAL A 265 6.36 -7.49 -6.62
N ASP A 266 7.28 -7.52 -7.60
CA ASP A 266 8.72 -7.72 -7.40
C ASP A 266 9.42 -6.43 -6.93
N LYS A 267 8.88 -5.83 -5.87
CA LYS A 267 9.44 -4.69 -5.14
C LYS A 267 8.78 -4.55 -3.77
N LEU A 268 9.47 -3.94 -2.83
CA LEU A 268 8.94 -3.61 -1.51
C LEU A 268 8.15 -2.29 -1.57
N LEU A 269 6.83 -2.38 -1.46
CA LEU A 269 5.92 -1.24 -1.56
C LEU A 269 5.58 -0.66 -0.19
N SER A 270 5.48 0.66 -0.11
CA SER A 270 4.94 1.36 1.05
C SER A 270 3.42 1.23 1.12
N ARG A 271 2.88 0.76 2.28
CA ARG A 271 1.44 0.72 2.53
C ARG A 271 0.79 2.09 2.29
N GLY A 272 1.33 3.15 2.88
CA GLY A 272 0.73 4.49 2.84
C GLY A 272 0.92 5.20 1.51
N LYS A 273 2.10 5.06 0.87
CA LYS A 273 2.42 5.79 -0.38
C LYS A 273 1.88 5.09 -1.63
N ASN A 274 1.94 3.76 -1.67
CA ASN A 274 1.67 3.01 -2.89
C ASN A 274 0.35 2.25 -2.82
N ILE A 275 0.15 1.44 -1.77
CA ILE A 275 -0.91 0.42 -1.77
C ILE A 275 -2.26 1.02 -1.42
N ILE A 276 -2.39 1.73 -0.31
CA ILE A 276 -3.69 2.24 0.15
C ILE A 276 -4.29 3.27 -0.79
N PRO A 277 -3.54 4.24 -1.35
CA PRO A 277 -4.09 5.15 -2.36
C PRO A 277 -4.67 4.41 -3.58
N ALA A 278 -3.94 3.39 -4.09
CA ALA A 278 -4.43 2.56 -5.20
C ALA A 278 -5.69 1.77 -4.82
N VAL A 279 -5.74 1.16 -3.63
CA VAL A 279 -6.91 0.44 -3.13
C VAL A 279 -8.11 1.37 -2.96
N MET A 280 -7.92 2.58 -2.46
CA MET A 280 -9.00 3.57 -2.32
C MET A 280 -9.54 3.99 -3.68
N THR A 281 -8.67 4.28 -4.65
CA THR A 281 -9.06 4.62 -6.03
C THR A 281 -9.82 3.45 -6.66
N PHE A 282 -9.32 2.22 -6.52
CA PHE A 282 -9.96 1.00 -7.00
C PHE A 282 -11.37 0.83 -6.43
N LEU A 283 -11.54 0.92 -5.11
CA LEU A 283 -12.84 0.71 -4.44
C LEU A 283 -13.84 1.86 -4.67
N SER A 284 -13.35 3.03 -5.05
CA SER A 284 -14.17 4.20 -5.41
C SER A 284 -14.54 4.26 -6.89
N ALA A 285 -13.88 3.45 -7.71
CA ALA A 285 -14.08 3.48 -9.16
C ALA A 285 -15.51 3.09 -9.54
N LYS A 286 -16.05 3.78 -10.54
CA LYS A 286 -17.35 3.51 -11.13
C LYS A 286 -17.16 3.19 -12.62
N ASN A 287 -17.95 2.26 -13.12
CA ASN A 287 -18.02 2.00 -14.56
C ASN A 287 -19.05 2.95 -15.19
N ASP A 288 -18.68 4.22 -15.33
CA ASP A 288 -19.52 5.33 -15.80
C ASP A 288 -18.88 6.14 -16.94
N GLY A 289 -17.93 5.53 -17.63
CA GLY A 289 -17.17 6.16 -18.72
C GLY A 289 -15.94 6.93 -18.27
N THR A 290 -15.64 6.97 -16.98
CA THR A 290 -14.44 7.66 -16.44
C THR A 290 -13.17 7.12 -17.09
N ILE A 291 -13.04 5.80 -17.26
CA ILE A 291 -11.86 5.17 -17.90
C ILE A 291 -11.73 5.62 -19.35
N THR A 292 -12.81 5.59 -20.14
CA THR A 292 -12.78 6.02 -21.54
C THR A 292 -12.33 7.47 -21.66
N LYS A 293 -12.87 8.36 -20.82
CA LYS A 293 -12.45 9.77 -20.79
C LYS A 293 -10.98 9.93 -20.40
N MET A 294 -10.52 9.23 -19.38
CA MET A 294 -9.14 9.28 -18.91
C MET A 294 -8.16 8.79 -19.98
N LEU A 295 -8.47 7.72 -20.70
CA LEU A 295 -7.65 7.23 -21.80
C LEU A 295 -7.58 8.24 -22.96
N ILE A 296 -8.69 8.89 -23.30
CA ILE A 296 -8.73 9.96 -24.32
C ILE A 296 -7.86 11.16 -23.87
N GLU A 297 -8.02 11.63 -22.64
CA GLU A 297 -7.27 12.77 -22.10
C GLU A 297 -5.76 12.49 -22.03
N LYS A 298 -5.37 11.26 -21.69
CA LYS A 298 -3.97 10.82 -21.64
C LYS A 298 -3.43 10.41 -23.02
N GLN A 299 -4.27 10.36 -24.07
CA GLN A 299 -3.92 9.88 -25.42
C GLN A 299 -3.34 8.45 -25.39
N LEU A 300 -3.93 7.57 -24.57
CA LEU A 300 -3.51 6.19 -24.43
C LEU A 300 -4.45 5.25 -25.21
N GLU A 301 -3.86 4.39 -26.01
CA GLU A 301 -4.57 3.39 -26.79
C GLU A 301 -4.56 2.04 -26.07
N ILE A 302 -5.68 1.30 -26.13
CA ILE A 302 -5.88 0.05 -25.40
C ILE A 302 -6.27 -1.09 -26.35
N ALA A 303 -5.81 -2.29 -26.02
CA ALA A 303 -6.24 -3.53 -26.69
C ALA A 303 -6.55 -4.62 -25.67
N THR A 304 -7.48 -5.54 -26.00
CA THR A 304 -7.88 -6.61 -25.09
C THR A 304 -7.74 -7.99 -25.73
N MET A 305 -7.38 -9.00 -24.91
CA MET A 305 -7.48 -10.42 -25.28
C MET A 305 -8.32 -11.14 -24.22
N GLU A 306 -9.53 -11.51 -24.58
CA GLU A 306 -10.54 -11.97 -23.65
C GLU A 306 -10.89 -13.45 -23.85
N SER A 307 -10.88 -14.21 -22.76
CA SER A 307 -11.38 -15.57 -22.72
C SER A 307 -12.75 -15.62 -22.02
N CYS A 308 -12.78 -15.71 -20.71
CA CYS A 308 -14.01 -15.89 -19.92
C CYS A 308 -15.00 -14.70 -20.04
N THR A 309 -14.53 -13.49 -20.28
CA THR A 309 -15.35 -12.27 -20.46
C THR A 309 -15.93 -12.12 -21.88
N SER A 310 -15.35 -12.80 -22.87
CA SER A 310 -15.88 -12.92 -24.25
C SER A 310 -16.19 -11.59 -24.93
N GLY A 311 -15.31 -10.60 -24.85
CA GLY A 311 -15.45 -9.28 -25.46
C GLY A 311 -16.18 -8.23 -24.61
N LEU A 312 -16.56 -8.57 -23.37
CA LEU A 312 -17.31 -7.66 -22.53
C LEU A 312 -16.46 -6.49 -22.00
N ILE A 313 -15.14 -6.66 -21.83
CA ILE A 313 -14.25 -5.57 -21.47
C ILE A 313 -14.20 -4.54 -22.61
N ALA A 314 -13.96 -4.99 -23.84
CA ALA A 314 -13.95 -4.13 -25.01
C ALA A 314 -15.32 -3.44 -25.23
N SER A 315 -16.43 -4.18 -25.03
CA SER A 315 -17.78 -3.63 -25.08
C SER A 315 -17.97 -2.48 -24.09
N ASN A 316 -17.62 -2.68 -22.82
CA ASN A 316 -17.79 -1.65 -21.79
C ASN A 316 -16.91 -0.41 -22.04
N ILE A 317 -15.71 -0.56 -22.62
CA ILE A 317 -14.88 0.58 -23.02
C ILE A 317 -15.55 1.36 -24.15
N THR A 318 -16.24 0.68 -25.05
CA THR A 318 -16.87 1.29 -26.24
C THR A 318 -18.31 1.76 -26.04
N ASP A 319 -18.89 1.55 -24.87
CA ASP A 319 -20.22 2.07 -24.53
C ASP A 319 -20.29 3.59 -24.42
N TYR A 320 -19.12 4.27 -24.47
CA TYR A 320 -19.00 5.72 -24.29
C TYR A 320 -18.45 6.40 -25.56
N GLU A 321 -18.91 7.63 -25.81
CA GLU A 321 -18.48 8.42 -26.96
C GLU A 321 -16.96 8.68 -26.93
N GLY A 322 -16.35 8.66 -28.12
CA GLY A 322 -14.91 8.84 -28.30
C GLY A 322 -14.09 7.56 -28.20
N ALA A 323 -14.68 6.43 -27.89
CA ALA A 323 -13.98 5.15 -27.71
C ALA A 323 -13.20 4.69 -28.96
N SER A 324 -13.60 5.13 -30.17
CA SER A 324 -12.88 4.85 -31.41
C SER A 324 -11.46 5.45 -31.46
N ALA A 325 -11.17 6.44 -30.61
CA ALA A 325 -9.84 7.03 -30.50
C ALA A 325 -8.88 6.20 -29.62
N ILE A 326 -9.42 5.29 -28.81
CA ILE A 326 -8.63 4.58 -27.78
C ILE A 326 -8.61 3.07 -27.96
N LEU A 327 -9.70 2.41 -28.41
CA LEU A 327 -9.71 0.96 -28.60
C LEU A 327 -9.10 0.57 -29.95
N LYS A 328 -7.89 -0.01 -29.93
CA LYS A 328 -7.19 -0.47 -31.15
C LYS A 328 -7.71 -1.80 -31.66
N GLY A 329 -8.19 -2.66 -30.78
CA GLY A 329 -8.71 -3.96 -31.13
C GLY A 329 -8.94 -4.88 -29.93
N SER A 330 -9.66 -5.97 -30.20
CA SER A 330 -9.94 -7.01 -29.20
C SER A 330 -9.89 -8.38 -29.86
N CYS A 331 -9.30 -9.36 -29.16
CA CYS A 331 -9.32 -10.77 -29.53
C CYS A 331 -10.17 -11.56 -28.53
N ILE A 332 -11.15 -12.32 -29.00
CA ILE A 332 -11.87 -13.30 -28.18
C ILE A 332 -11.22 -14.67 -28.39
N THR A 333 -10.47 -15.14 -27.37
CA THR A 333 -9.67 -16.38 -27.44
C THR A 333 -10.19 -17.39 -26.42
N TYR A 334 -11.29 -18.08 -26.80
CA TYR A 334 -12.04 -18.93 -25.87
C TYR A 334 -11.45 -20.33 -25.68
N SER A 335 -10.56 -20.78 -26.57
CA SER A 335 -9.83 -22.05 -26.47
C SER A 335 -8.32 -21.85 -26.41
N ASN A 336 -7.59 -22.90 -26.02
CA ASN A 336 -6.11 -22.88 -26.01
C ASN A 336 -5.57 -22.63 -27.42
N GLU A 337 -6.18 -23.30 -28.43
CA GLU A 337 -5.79 -23.17 -29.84
C GLU A 337 -5.97 -21.73 -30.33
N THR A 338 -7.09 -21.08 -29.98
CA THR A 338 -7.32 -19.67 -30.38
C THR A 338 -6.39 -18.69 -29.69
N LYS A 339 -5.97 -18.96 -28.44
CA LYS A 339 -4.94 -18.17 -27.75
C LYS A 339 -3.61 -18.26 -28.52
N ILE A 340 -3.20 -19.48 -28.87
CA ILE A 340 -1.95 -19.72 -29.64
C ILE A 340 -2.04 -19.08 -31.01
N LEU A 341 -3.17 -19.23 -31.71
CA LEU A 341 -3.40 -18.60 -33.02
C LEU A 341 -3.35 -17.07 -32.94
N ALA A 342 -3.81 -16.50 -31.83
CA ALA A 342 -3.72 -15.05 -31.59
C ALA A 342 -2.30 -14.57 -31.27
N GLY A 343 -1.36 -15.49 -30.94
CA GLY A 343 0.05 -15.18 -30.71
C GLY A 343 0.56 -15.48 -29.32
N VAL A 344 -0.29 -16.00 -28.41
CA VAL A 344 0.16 -16.46 -27.08
C VAL A 344 1.14 -17.62 -27.26
N ARG A 345 2.29 -17.55 -26.62
CA ARG A 345 3.33 -18.59 -26.71
C ARG A 345 2.81 -19.93 -26.18
N ARG A 346 2.89 -20.97 -27.00
CA ARG A 346 2.46 -22.33 -26.62
C ARG A 346 3.16 -22.78 -25.32
N GLY A 347 4.46 -22.52 -25.19
CA GLY A 347 5.25 -22.93 -24.02
C GLY A 347 4.75 -22.34 -22.71
N VAL A 348 4.20 -21.12 -22.72
CA VAL A 348 3.62 -20.52 -21.49
C VAL A 348 2.38 -21.31 -21.05
N ILE A 349 1.50 -21.67 -22.00
CA ILE A 349 0.31 -22.49 -21.66
C ILE A 349 0.69 -23.89 -21.21
N GLU A 350 1.72 -24.51 -21.82
CA GLU A 350 2.19 -25.86 -21.47
C GLU A 350 2.90 -25.91 -20.11
N GLU A 351 3.63 -24.85 -19.73
CA GLU A 351 4.40 -24.79 -18.50
C GLU A 351 3.54 -24.35 -17.28
N TYR A 352 2.70 -23.32 -17.46
CA TYR A 352 1.96 -22.70 -16.36
C TYR A 352 0.45 -23.01 -16.36
N GLY A 353 -0.05 -23.67 -17.39
CA GLY A 353 -1.48 -23.89 -17.58
C GLY A 353 -2.19 -22.68 -18.22
N VAL A 354 -3.40 -22.94 -18.76
CA VAL A 354 -4.19 -21.90 -19.43
C VAL A 354 -4.83 -20.92 -18.43
N TYR A 355 -5.03 -21.34 -17.20
CA TYR A 355 -5.61 -20.56 -16.11
C TYR A 355 -4.52 -20.23 -15.08
N SER A 356 -3.64 -19.31 -15.46
CA SER A 356 -2.50 -18.90 -14.65
C SER A 356 -2.22 -17.39 -14.80
N PRO A 357 -1.54 -16.78 -13.85
CA PRO A 357 -1.08 -15.39 -13.95
C PRO A 357 -0.21 -15.17 -15.17
N GLU A 358 0.69 -16.11 -15.47
CA GLU A 358 1.63 -16.08 -16.59
C GLU A 358 0.89 -16.07 -17.94
N THR A 359 -0.13 -16.91 -18.09
CA THR A 359 -0.95 -16.91 -19.32
C THR A 359 -1.76 -15.61 -19.45
N ALA A 360 -2.28 -15.06 -18.37
CA ALA A 360 -2.98 -13.78 -18.40
C ALA A 360 -2.05 -12.62 -18.78
N SER A 361 -0.83 -12.60 -18.23
CA SER A 361 0.22 -11.62 -18.59
C SER A 361 0.64 -11.73 -20.04
N GLU A 362 0.87 -12.95 -20.52
CA GLU A 362 1.24 -13.21 -21.93
C GLU A 362 0.11 -12.77 -22.89
N MET A 363 -1.15 -13.02 -22.54
CA MET A 363 -2.29 -12.52 -23.30
C MET A 363 -2.33 -10.99 -23.36
N ALA A 364 -2.05 -10.31 -22.24
CA ALA A 364 -1.98 -8.86 -22.17
C ALA A 364 -0.85 -8.30 -23.04
N LEU A 365 0.36 -8.85 -22.92
CA LEU A 365 1.52 -8.45 -23.73
C LEU A 365 1.27 -8.71 -25.22
N THR A 366 0.79 -9.90 -25.58
CA THR A 366 0.53 -10.30 -26.96
C THR A 366 -0.48 -9.35 -27.62
N THR A 367 -1.58 -9.01 -26.96
CA THR A 367 -2.60 -8.14 -27.56
C THR A 367 -2.09 -6.70 -27.69
N LYS A 368 -1.34 -6.19 -26.71
CA LYS A 368 -0.68 -4.89 -26.77
C LYS A 368 0.23 -4.79 -28.01
N MET A 369 1.11 -5.77 -28.17
CA MET A 369 2.05 -5.80 -29.30
C MET A 369 1.33 -5.97 -30.64
N LYS A 370 0.34 -6.87 -30.72
CA LYS A 370 -0.42 -7.17 -31.97
C LYS A 370 -1.13 -5.95 -32.51
N PHE A 371 -1.71 -5.13 -31.65
CA PHE A 371 -2.47 -3.94 -32.03
C PHE A 371 -1.66 -2.65 -31.92
N MET A 372 -0.38 -2.74 -31.48
CA MET A 372 0.50 -1.58 -31.23
C MET A 372 -0.16 -0.56 -30.29
N ALA A 373 -0.80 -1.07 -29.24
CA ALA A 373 -1.46 -0.26 -28.23
C ALA A 373 -0.51 0.10 -27.07
N ASP A 374 -0.83 1.13 -26.29
CA ASP A 374 -0.07 1.51 -25.09
C ASP A 374 -0.38 0.57 -23.92
N ILE A 375 -1.62 0.06 -23.89
CA ILE A 375 -2.12 -0.81 -22.84
C ILE A 375 -2.67 -2.10 -23.44
N GLY A 376 -2.26 -3.24 -22.89
CA GLY A 376 -2.85 -4.54 -23.20
C GLY A 376 -3.56 -5.13 -21.97
N ILE A 377 -4.77 -5.66 -22.15
CA ILE A 377 -5.47 -6.42 -21.12
C ILE A 377 -5.63 -7.86 -21.57
N GLY A 378 -5.15 -8.81 -20.76
CA GLY A 378 -5.33 -10.25 -20.95
C GLY A 378 -6.15 -10.84 -19.82
N ILE A 379 -7.14 -11.69 -20.12
CA ILE A 379 -7.97 -12.32 -19.09
C ILE A 379 -8.32 -13.75 -19.43
N THR A 380 -8.14 -14.64 -18.45
CA THR A 380 -8.45 -16.07 -18.53
C THR A 380 -9.01 -16.57 -17.19
N GLY A 381 -9.76 -17.66 -17.17
CA GLY A 381 -10.31 -18.22 -15.94
C GLY A 381 -11.63 -18.94 -16.14
N SER A 382 -12.17 -19.51 -15.06
CA SER A 382 -13.44 -20.24 -15.05
C SER A 382 -14.42 -19.66 -14.02
N PHE A 383 -15.65 -19.32 -14.43
CA PHE A 383 -16.65 -18.75 -13.52
C PHE A 383 -17.40 -19.79 -12.69
N GLY A 384 -17.82 -20.90 -13.26
CA GLY A 384 -18.76 -21.77 -12.55
C GLY A 384 -18.51 -23.28 -12.63
N ASN A 385 -17.74 -23.75 -13.60
CA ASN A 385 -17.50 -25.18 -13.80
C ASN A 385 -16.03 -25.46 -14.06
N ILE A 386 -15.59 -26.64 -13.69
CA ILE A 386 -14.27 -27.15 -14.14
C ILE A 386 -14.32 -27.30 -15.66
N ASP A 387 -13.32 -26.77 -16.36
CA ASP A 387 -13.19 -26.93 -17.80
C ASP A 387 -12.72 -28.36 -18.13
N PRO A 388 -13.51 -29.15 -18.85
CA PRO A 388 -13.12 -30.54 -19.17
C PRO A 388 -11.81 -30.66 -19.96
N LYS A 389 -11.41 -29.63 -20.70
CA LYS A 389 -10.16 -29.60 -21.45
C LYS A 389 -8.96 -29.14 -20.62
N ASN A 390 -9.21 -28.49 -19.50
CA ASN A 390 -8.21 -28.00 -18.56
C ASN A 390 -8.64 -28.36 -17.12
N PRO A 391 -8.42 -29.60 -16.70
CA PRO A 391 -8.97 -30.15 -15.46
C PRO A 391 -8.35 -29.53 -14.18
N ASP A 392 -7.28 -28.77 -14.33
CA ASP A 392 -6.64 -27.93 -13.31
C ASP A 392 -7.42 -26.63 -13.04
N SER A 393 -8.45 -26.34 -13.83
CA SER A 393 -9.29 -25.16 -13.64
C SER A 393 -10.05 -25.21 -12.31
N VAL A 394 -10.09 -24.07 -11.63
CA VAL A 394 -10.85 -23.88 -10.38
C VAL A 394 -12.03 -22.95 -10.65
N ALA A 395 -13.26 -23.42 -10.32
CA ALA A 395 -14.45 -22.60 -10.48
C ALA A 395 -14.36 -21.32 -9.60
N GLY A 396 -14.73 -20.17 -10.18
CA GLY A 396 -14.67 -18.88 -9.52
C GLY A 396 -13.29 -18.22 -9.49
N VAL A 397 -12.28 -18.85 -10.11
CA VAL A 397 -10.93 -18.29 -10.19
C VAL A 397 -10.66 -17.72 -11.57
N ILE A 398 -10.29 -16.44 -11.60
CA ILE A 398 -9.98 -15.65 -12.79
C ILE A 398 -8.58 -15.05 -12.63
N PHE A 399 -7.83 -15.05 -13.71
CA PHE A 399 -6.54 -14.37 -13.82
C PHE A 399 -6.62 -13.29 -14.89
N TYR A 400 -6.14 -12.09 -14.58
CA TYR A 400 -6.02 -11.02 -15.56
C TYR A 400 -4.69 -10.29 -15.39
N GLY A 401 -4.16 -9.81 -16.51
CA GLY A 401 -2.97 -8.99 -16.56
C GLY A 401 -3.27 -7.68 -17.28
N ILE A 402 -2.66 -6.60 -16.82
CA ILE A 402 -2.67 -5.30 -17.49
C ILE A 402 -1.21 -4.92 -17.75
N ASN A 403 -0.81 -4.91 -19.02
CA ASN A 403 0.53 -4.49 -19.43
C ASN A 403 0.50 -3.02 -19.83
N TYR A 404 1.08 -2.18 -18.97
CA TYR A 404 1.23 -0.75 -19.16
C TYR A 404 2.64 -0.33 -18.70
N SER A 405 3.31 0.58 -19.45
CA SER A 405 4.65 1.10 -19.12
C SER A 405 5.71 0.02 -18.85
N GLN A 406 5.67 -1.11 -19.58
CA GLN A 406 6.55 -2.27 -19.43
C GLN A 406 6.40 -3.03 -18.09
N GLU A 407 5.47 -2.65 -17.24
CA GLU A 407 5.13 -3.41 -16.04
C GLU A 407 4.09 -4.49 -16.35
N GLU A 408 4.37 -5.71 -15.90
CA GLU A 408 3.42 -6.81 -15.91
C GLU A 408 2.81 -6.92 -14.49
N ASN A 409 1.50 -6.79 -14.41
CA ASN A 409 0.80 -6.84 -13.13
C ASN A 409 -0.32 -7.88 -13.18
N PRO A 410 0.03 -9.18 -13.10
CA PRO A 410 -0.99 -10.21 -13.04
C PRO A 410 -1.70 -10.20 -11.69
N ILE A 411 -3.03 -10.36 -11.75
CA ILE A 411 -3.88 -10.39 -10.57
C ILE A 411 -4.75 -11.65 -10.63
N LYS A 412 -4.80 -12.35 -9.50
CA LYS A 412 -5.73 -13.46 -9.25
C LYS A 412 -6.97 -12.90 -8.58
N LEU A 413 -8.13 -13.10 -9.18
CA LEU A 413 -9.45 -12.82 -8.62
C LEU A 413 -10.14 -14.12 -8.27
N VAL A 414 -10.63 -14.23 -7.04
CA VAL A 414 -11.37 -15.39 -6.56
C VAL A 414 -12.71 -14.94 -6.00
N TYR A 415 -13.80 -15.52 -6.52
CA TYR A 415 -15.15 -15.28 -6.02
C TYR A 415 -15.41 -16.14 -4.77
N THR A 416 -15.93 -15.50 -3.72
CA THR A 416 -16.28 -16.15 -2.44
C THR A 416 -17.78 -16.36 -2.26
N THR A 417 -18.61 -15.75 -3.11
CA THR A 417 -20.08 -15.84 -3.03
C THR A 417 -20.60 -17.00 -3.88
N PRO A 418 -21.09 -18.09 -3.28
CA PRO A 418 -21.42 -19.32 -4.00
C PRO A 418 -22.63 -19.24 -4.93
N ASN A 419 -23.45 -18.19 -4.84
CA ASN A 419 -24.73 -18.07 -5.57
C ASN A 419 -24.76 -16.93 -6.61
N MET A 420 -23.62 -16.38 -6.98
CA MET A 420 -23.56 -15.36 -8.03
C MET A 420 -23.76 -16.01 -9.40
N SER A 421 -24.65 -15.47 -10.24
CA SER A 421 -24.83 -16.00 -11.58
C SER A 421 -23.58 -15.79 -12.44
N ARG A 422 -23.36 -16.69 -13.43
CA ARG A 422 -22.25 -16.53 -14.39
C ARG A 422 -22.27 -15.15 -15.08
N LYS A 423 -23.46 -14.63 -15.36
CA LYS A 423 -23.62 -13.30 -15.99
C LYS A 423 -23.15 -12.19 -15.05
N ASP A 424 -23.53 -12.27 -13.78
CA ASP A 424 -23.16 -11.25 -12.79
C ASP A 424 -21.68 -11.33 -12.44
N MET A 425 -21.10 -12.54 -12.31
CA MET A 425 -19.65 -12.72 -12.16
C MET A 425 -18.90 -12.10 -13.33
N LYS A 426 -19.37 -12.31 -14.57
CA LYS A 426 -18.77 -11.77 -15.78
C LYS A 426 -18.76 -10.23 -15.77
N GLN A 427 -19.91 -9.62 -15.46
CA GLN A 427 -19.99 -8.15 -15.36
C GLN A 427 -19.11 -7.62 -14.21
N LYS A 428 -19.20 -8.23 -13.04
CA LYS A 428 -18.39 -7.86 -11.88
C LYS A 428 -16.89 -7.95 -12.18
N THR A 429 -16.46 -8.96 -12.93
CA THR A 429 -15.06 -9.10 -13.35
C THR A 429 -14.64 -7.94 -14.25
N VAL A 430 -15.47 -7.52 -15.20
CA VAL A 430 -15.19 -6.36 -16.03
C VAL A 430 -15.06 -5.09 -15.19
N ASP A 431 -15.98 -4.86 -14.26
CA ASP A 431 -15.92 -3.70 -13.37
C ASP A 431 -14.63 -3.70 -12.53
N ILE A 432 -14.19 -4.87 -12.05
CA ILE A 432 -12.93 -5.05 -11.30
C ILE A 432 -11.71 -4.74 -12.18
N VAL A 433 -11.66 -5.27 -13.40
CA VAL A 433 -10.55 -5.02 -14.34
C VAL A 433 -10.45 -3.53 -14.69
N LEU A 434 -11.57 -2.88 -14.98
CA LEU A 434 -11.62 -1.45 -15.27
C LEU A 434 -11.26 -0.59 -14.04
N ALA A 435 -11.70 -0.99 -12.84
CA ALA A 435 -11.31 -0.33 -11.60
C ALA A 435 -9.79 -0.45 -11.33
N THR A 436 -9.21 -1.60 -11.64
CA THR A 436 -7.74 -1.80 -11.55
C THR A 436 -7.00 -0.88 -12.52
N LEU A 437 -7.45 -0.82 -13.77
CA LEU A 437 -6.88 0.10 -14.76
C LEU A 437 -6.98 1.56 -14.29
N ASN A 438 -8.15 1.95 -13.73
CA ASN A 438 -8.32 3.29 -13.17
C ASN A 438 -7.32 3.60 -12.06
N ALA A 439 -7.10 2.66 -11.14
CA ALA A 439 -6.14 2.83 -10.05
C ALA A 439 -4.69 2.93 -10.56
N MET A 440 -4.34 2.20 -11.62
CA MET A 440 -3.01 2.28 -12.26
C MET A 440 -2.79 3.63 -12.96
N LEU A 441 -3.79 4.14 -13.67
CA LEU A 441 -3.69 5.40 -14.42
C LEU A 441 -3.77 6.65 -13.54
N ALA A 442 -4.22 6.52 -12.30
CA ALA A 442 -4.31 7.62 -11.33
C ALA A 442 -3.01 7.82 -10.53
N GLN A 443 -2.05 6.92 -10.61
CA GLN A 443 -0.71 7.03 -10.03
C GLN A 443 0.22 7.86 -10.92
#